data_c19afcb486ab3ef009052c346fea468b
#
_entry.id   c19afcb486ab3ef009052c346fea468b
#
_cell.length_a   1.000
_cell.length_b   1.000
_cell.length_c   1.000
_cell.angle_alpha   90.00
_cell.angle_beta   90.00
_cell.angle_gamma   90.00
#
_symmetry.space_group_name_H-M   'P 1'
#
loop_
_entity.id
_entity.type
_entity.pdbx_description
1 polymer ?
#
loop_
_entity_poly.entity_id
_entity_poly.type
_entity_poly.pdbx_seq_one_letter_code
_entity_poly.pdbx_strand_id
1 'polypeptide(L)'
;MSASSGDVHGAMVHSMQGMESEHMMSALPGSKSSFALSAIAADDPEPPTDFQLGSLTKEIKTANPETQALFDQGLRFYCAFNFRESYRAYKAALKRDPDCVMCRWGIAMSLGVNINQLDQPEQDRRIAQQMLRDALRIRDADPKERALVEALLPRYEAHRQIPDESERQNRRNKDYAGAMTALARRYPDDPDIQTLYADAVMNLRPWEYWDRQGNPAYHDIPPAVDAVEGGLKAHAEHMGLVHWYIHIREGSTEPNVVTPFADKLPDLAPGAGHLVHMPSHIYYRTGDHLKSFEANQKATLSDETYFKKVDAGPGGGIAHPDGDRYRWGYYRHNIHFALASAILTGNVEDMNWAADRLRRSEGEGVTFRTDRYRGVYYQSLPYFMSPGEILQQPPPDGTAKDWRYARISWDYAQVLAHVRKRDAGGARRAYVQLDKDVIAFRNERRDEVMGHQAAQIMQSVAHARIDQMNGDAQSGVRVLERSAGQQDAMNYDEPPYWMVPVRQTLAALLIDLGRYDNAIKVLHASLGNDDPNRDLYTSFKGNGWAYFGLTQAYERKGIENLTPGQREDYDGARKRLAEYCPPAGRACALSLDRM
;
A
#
# COMPACT_ATOMS: atom_id res chain seq x y z
N MET A 1 -48.48 -32.43 -17.67
CA MET A 1 -47.17 -32.98 -17.41
C MET A 1 -46.24 -31.79 -17.14
N SER A 2 -45.98 -31.56 -15.88
CA SER A 2 -45.17 -30.50 -15.33
C SER A 2 -43.70 -30.90 -15.40
N ALA A 3 -42.83 -30.04 -15.91
CA ALA A 3 -41.38 -30.14 -15.75
C ALA A 3 -40.88 -28.92 -14.97
N SER A 4 -40.34 -29.22 -13.81
CA SER A 4 -39.80 -28.33 -12.80
C SER A 4 -38.52 -27.59 -13.29
N SER A 5 -38.48 -26.30 -13.07
CA SER A 5 -37.27 -25.50 -13.11
C SER A 5 -36.42 -25.80 -11.87
N GLY A 6 -35.32 -26.54 -12.03
CA GLY A 6 -34.37 -26.83 -10.98
C GLY A 6 -33.33 -25.71 -10.85
N ASP A 7 -33.07 -25.37 -9.61
CA ASP A 7 -32.07 -24.39 -9.11
C ASP A 7 -30.68 -24.55 -9.71
N VAL A 8 -30.16 -23.48 -10.32
CA VAL A 8 -28.76 -23.33 -10.74
C VAL A 8 -28.01 -22.33 -9.83
N HIS A 9 -28.56 -21.97 -8.67
CA HIS A 9 -27.98 -21.00 -7.74
C HIS A 9 -27.17 -21.62 -6.59
N GLY A 10 -27.05 -22.95 -6.51
CA GLY A 10 -26.39 -23.63 -5.39
C GLY A 10 -24.93 -24.05 -5.57
N ALA A 11 -24.31 -23.89 -6.75
CA ALA A 11 -23.01 -24.50 -7.05
C ALA A 11 -21.85 -23.53 -7.20
N MET A 12 -22.01 -22.22 -6.96
CA MET A 12 -20.95 -21.20 -7.11
C MET A 12 -20.42 -20.63 -5.79
N VAL A 13 -20.91 -21.06 -4.64
CA VAL A 13 -20.51 -20.47 -3.33
C VAL A 13 -19.43 -21.30 -2.61
N HIS A 14 -19.05 -22.47 -3.10
CA HIS A 14 -18.11 -23.37 -2.38
C HIS A 14 -16.72 -23.52 -3.02
N SER A 15 -16.33 -22.74 -4.04
CA SER A 15 -14.99 -22.81 -4.65
C SER A 15 -14.11 -21.54 -4.49
N MET A 16 -14.50 -20.59 -3.65
CA MET A 16 -13.70 -19.36 -3.40
C MET A 16 -12.95 -19.34 -2.05
N GLN A 17 -12.90 -20.44 -1.33
CA GLN A 17 -12.00 -20.61 -0.18
C GLN A 17 -10.66 -21.16 -0.67
N GLY A 18 -9.72 -20.28 -0.98
CA GLY A 18 -8.35 -20.69 -1.35
C GLY A 18 -7.64 -19.79 -2.36
N MET A 19 -8.16 -18.61 -2.66
CA MET A 19 -7.40 -17.66 -3.49
C MET A 19 -6.58 -16.75 -2.58
N GLU A 20 -5.27 -16.99 -2.55
CA GLU A 20 -4.28 -16.15 -1.88
C GLU A 20 -4.41 -14.70 -2.33
N SER A 21 -4.56 -13.79 -1.37
CA SER A 21 -4.60 -12.36 -1.63
C SER A 21 -3.20 -11.89 -2.04
N GLU A 22 -3.06 -11.38 -3.26
CA GLU A 22 -1.84 -10.72 -3.71
C GLU A 22 -1.73 -9.35 -3.07
N HIS A 23 -0.84 -9.24 -2.09
CA HIS A 23 -0.58 -7.97 -1.42
C HIS A 23 0.46 -7.14 -2.16
N MET A 24 0.30 -5.83 -2.04
CA MET A 24 1.04 -4.77 -2.72
C MET A 24 2.56 -4.90 -2.67
N MET A 25 3.11 -5.66 -1.72
CA MET A 25 4.54 -5.84 -1.51
C MET A 25 4.99 -7.32 -1.61
N SER A 26 4.09 -8.28 -1.89
CA SER A 26 4.48 -9.67 -2.04
C SER A 26 5.22 -9.91 -3.37
N ALA A 27 6.21 -10.78 -3.35
CA ALA A 27 6.81 -11.31 -4.56
C ALA A 27 5.85 -12.31 -5.19
N LEU A 28 5.65 -12.24 -6.51
CA LEU A 28 4.84 -13.20 -7.25
C LEU A 28 5.39 -14.62 -7.09
N PRO A 29 4.52 -15.66 -6.99
CA PRO A 29 4.94 -17.04 -7.17
C PRO A 29 5.50 -17.19 -8.59
N GLY A 30 6.81 -17.36 -8.71
CA GLY A 30 7.49 -17.57 -10.00
C GLY A 30 8.58 -16.57 -10.38
N SER A 31 8.73 -15.43 -9.71
CA SER A 31 9.95 -14.62 -9.86
C SER A 31 11.08 -15.26 -9.05
N LYS A 32 11.87 -16.13 -9.67
CA LYS A 32 13.04 -16.80 -9.08
C LYS A 32 14.23 -15.86 -8.82
N SER A 33 14.00 -14.70 -8.27
CA SER A 33 15.08 -13.74 -8.01
C SER A 33 14.79 -12.87 -6.79
N SER A 34 14.53 -13.51 -5.64
CA SER A 34 14.81 -12.83 -4.39
C SER A 34 16.32 -12.93 -4.16
N PHE A 35 17.06 -11.86 -4.46
CA PHE A 35 18.47 -11.80 -4.09
C PHE A 35 18.58 -11.92 -2.56
N ALA A 36 19.49 -12.77 -2.10
CA ALA A 36 19.78 -12.87 -0.69
C ALA A 36 20.30 -11.50 -0.18
N LEU A 37 19.64 -10.94 0.83
CA LEU A 37 20.08 -9.68 1.45
C LEU A 37 21.51 -9.78 1.95
N SER A 38 21.88 -10.94 2.52
CA SER A 38 23.24 -11.24 2.97
C SER A 38 24.28 -11.21 1.85
N ALA A 39 23.92 -11.59 0.61
CA ALA A 39 24.83 -11.52 -0.53
C ALA A 39 25.00 -10.09 -1.04
N ILE A 40 23.91 -9.33 -1.09
CA ILE A 40 23.93 -7.92 -1.55
C ILE A 40 24.76 -7.06 -0.60
N ALA A 41 24.63 -7.26 0.71
CA ALA A 41 25.28 -6.47 1.74
C ALA A 41 26.61 -7.07 2.24
N ALA A 42 27.14 -8.10 1.56
CA ALA A 42 28.35 -8.81 2.03
C ALA A 42 29.56 -7.88 2.15
N ASP A 43 29.80 -7.08 1.12
CA ASP A 43 30.95 -6.18 1.00
C ASP A 43 30.57 -4.70 1.19
N ASP A 44 29.35 -4.41 1.60
CA ASP A 44 28.89 -3.05 1.84
C ASP A 44 29.71 -2.40 2.96
N PRO A 45 30.05 -1.11 2.84
CA PRO A 45 30.67 -0.35 3.93
C PRO A 45 29.69 -0.21 5.11
N GLU A 46 30.21 0.19 6.26
CA GLU A 46 29.36 0.47 7.43
C GLU A 46 28.33 1.56 7.10
N PRO A 47 27.09 1.47 7.64
CA PRO A 47 26.08 2.47 7.35
C PRO A 47 26.52 3.84 7.91
N PRO A 48 26.21 4.94 7.21
CA PRO A 48 26.42 6.28 7.76
C PRO A 48 25.66 6.46 9.08
N THR A 49 26.20 7.23 10.00
CA THR A 49 25.64 7.45 11.35
C THR A 49 24.83 8.74 11.49
N ASP A 50 24.84 9.61 10.49
CA ASP A 50 24.25 10.96 10.52
C ASP A 50 22.78 11.02 10.04
N PHE A 51 22.08 9.88 10.02
CA PHE A 51 20.65 9.84 9.75
C PHE A 51 19.84 10.25 10.97
N GLN A 52 18.79 11.04 10.76
CA GLN A 52 17.84 11.44 11.81
C GLN A 52 16.81 10.32 12.04
N LEU A 53 17.25 9.21 12.63
CA LEU A 53 16.42 8.03 12.90
C LEU A 53 15.73 8.06 14.27
N GLY A 54 15.77 9.18 14.99
CA GLY A 54 15.18 9.32 16.31
C GLY A 54 16.05 8.75 17.44
N SER A 55 15.42 8.53 18.60
CA SER A 55 16.11 8.22 19.86
C SER A 55 15.77 6.83 20.42
N LEU A 56 15.07 5.96 19.68
CA LEU A 56 14.79 4.60 20.13
C LEU A 56 16.11 3.90 20.49
N THR A 57 16.16 3.34 21.70
CA THR A 57 17.30 2.58 22.23
C THR A 57 16.80 1.34 22.94
N LYS A 58 17.56 0.26 22.84
CA LYS A 58 17.37 -0.96 23.63
C LYS A 58 18.70 -1.34 24.23
N GLU A 59 18.82 -1.23 25.55
CA GLU A 59 20.02 -1.67 26.25
C GLU A 59 20.32 -3.15 25.99
N ILE A 60 21.58 -3.42 25.58
CA ILE A 60 22.08 -4.77 25.34
C ILE A 60 23.30 -5.05 26.20
N LYS A 61 23.59 -6.32 26.43
CA LYS A 61 24.79 -6.72 27.16
C LYS A 61 26.04 -6.54 26.30
N THR A 62 26.68 -5.38 26.42
CA THR A 62 27.98 -5.07 25.83
C THR A 62 28.73 -4.05 26.69
N ALA A 63 30.05 -4.14 26.74
CA ALA A 63 30.88 -3.12 27.38
C ALA A 63 31.33 -2.03 26.38
N ASN A 64 31.03 -2.21 25.10
CA ASN A 64 31.48 -1.31 24.03
C ASN A 64 30.37 -0.34 23.62
N PRO A 65 30.50 0.97 23.90
CA PRO A 65 29.46 1.96 23.56
C PRO A 65 29.23 2.11 22.05
N GLU A 66 30.23 1.83 21.20
CA GLU A 66 30.05 1.85 19.74
C GLU A 66 29.16 0.68 19.29
N THR A 67 29.30 -0.48 19.95
CA THR A 67 28.42 -1.63 19.71
C THR A 67 26.98 -1.31 20.04
N GLN A 68 26.75 -0.68 21.21
CA GLN A 68 25.40 -0.23 21.61
C GLN A 68 24.82 0.76 20.58
N ALA A 69 25.60 1.77 20.18
CA ALA A 69 25.14 2.79 19.22
C ALA A 69 24.79 2.20 17.85
N LEU A 70 25.61 1.28 17.34
CA LEU A 70 25.35 0.57 16.07
C LEU A 70 24.19 -0.40 16.19
N PHE A 71 24.00 -1.04 17.33
CA PHE A 71 22.83 -1.88 17.59
C PHE A 71 21.54 -1.05 17.56
N ASP A 72 21.50 0.08 18.27
CA ASP A 72 20.35 0.98 18.27
C ASP A 72 20.04 1.52 16.87
N GLN A 73 21.05 1.86 16.09
CA GLN A 73 20.89 2.25 14.68
C GLN A 73 20.26 1.12 13.87
N GLY A 74 20.73 -0.12 14.05
CA GLY A 74 20.16 -1.30 13.41
C GLY A 74 18.68 -1.52 13.77
N LEU A 75 18.33 -1.34 15.04
CA LEU A 75 16.95 -1.45 15.54
C LEU A 75 16.03 -0.37 14.92
N ARG A 76 16.51 0.88 14.84
CA ARG A 76 15.76 1.97 14.22
C ARG A 76 15.53 1.72 12.72
N PHE A 77 16.53 1.24 11.99
CA PHE A 77 16.37 0.84 10.60
C PHE A 77 15.41 -0.35 10.45
N TYR A 78 15.45 -1.33 11.37
CA TYR A 78 14.51 -2.44 11.37
C TYR A 78 13.06 -1.94 11.52
N CYS A 79 12.82 -1.07 12.51
CA CYS A 79 11.51 -0.45 12.71
C CYS A 79 11.05 0.40 11.50
N ALA A 80 11.98 0.89 10.69
CA ALA A 80 11.72 1.66 9.47
C ALA A 80 11.67 0.80 8.19
N PHE A 81 11.65 -0.52 8.30
CA PHE A 81 11.67 -1.47 7.18
C PHE A 81 12.85 -1.29 6.21
N ASN A 82 13.91 -0.61 6.64
CA ASN A 82 15.18 -0.55 5.91
C ASN A 82 16.09 -1.70 6.36
N PHE A 83 15.69 -2.91 5.99
CA PHE A 83 16.35 -4.14 6.44
C PHE A 83 17.81 -4.26 5.98
N ARG A 84 18.17 -3.64 4.85
CA ARG A 84 19.57 -3.62 4.37
C ARG A 84 20.46 -2.82 5.31
N GLU A 85 20.06 -1.61 5.66
CA GLU A 85 20.81 -0.78 6.60
C GLU A 85 20.80 -1.38 8.01
N SER A 86 19.69 -1.99 8.42
CA SER A 86 19.58 -2.73 9.66
C SER A 86 20.62 -3.86 9.73
N TYR A 87 20.70 -4.69 8.71
CA TYR A 87 21.68 -5.78 8.59
C TYR A 87 23.13 -5.24 8.65
N ARG A 88 23.44 -4.16 7.91
CA ARG A 88 24.76 -3.53 7.89
C ARG A 88 25.16 -3.01 9.27
N ALA A 89 24.24 -2.34 9.96
CA ALA A 89 24.49 -1.80 11.30
C ALA A 89 24.76 -2.92 12.32
N TYR A 90 23.96 -3.98 12.32
CA TYR A 90 24.19 -5.13 13.19
C TYR A 90 25.48 -5.90 12.86
N LYS A 91 25.87 -6.01 11.58
CA LYS A 91 27.19 -6.54 11.20
C LYS A 91 28.34 -5.69 11.75
N ALA A 92 28.21 -4.38 11.65
CA ALA A 92 29.21 -3.45 12.17
C ALA A 92 29.30 -3.55 13.71
N ALA A 93 28.17 -3.64 14.41
CA ALA A 93 28.11 -3.86 15.85
C ALA A 93 28.80 -5.18 16.25
N LEU A 94 28.49 -6.29 15.57
CA LEU A 94 29.10 -7.60 15.82
C LEU A 94 30.62 -7.60 15.58
N LYS A 95 31.11 -6.81 14.63
CA LYS A 95 32.55 -6.64 14.38
C LYS A 95 33.26 -5.95 15.54
N ARG A 96 32.59 -5.00 16.24
CA ARG A 96 33.14 -4.30 17.43
C ARG A 96 33.14 -5.20 18.68
N ASP A 97 32.10 -6.04 18.80
CA ASP A 97 31.95 -6.95 19.94
C ASP A 97 31.54 -8.33 19.41
N PRO A 98 32.51 -9.23 19.18
CA PRO A 98 32.27 -10.59 18.69
C PRO A 98 31.43 -11.46 19.63
N ASP A 99 31.27 -11.11 20.89
CA ASP A 99 30.44 -11.84 21.86
C ASP A 99 29.05 -11.23 22.05
N CYS A 100 28.70 -10.18 21.29
CA CYS A 100 27.38 -9.56 21.31
C CYS A 100 26.28 -10.53 20.86
N VAL A 101 25.45 -10.97 21.79
CA VAL A 101 24.30 -11.86 21.55
C VAL A 101 23.26 -11.18 20.69
N MET A 102 22.88 -9.94 21.06
CA MET A 102 21.82 -9.21 20.38
C MET A 102 22.23 -8.70 18.98
N CYS A 103 23.53 -8.48 18.74
CA CYS A 103 24.01 -8.18 17.37
C CYS A 103 23.77 -9.35 16.42
N ARG A 104 24.00 -10.60 16.87
CA ARG A 104 23.66 -11.79 16.09
C ARG A 104 22.17 -11.97 15.90
N TRP A 105 21.41 -11.71 16.95
CA TRP A 105 19.94 -11.69 16.89
C TRP A 105 19.44 -10.66 15.85
N GLY A 106 19.98 -9.44 15.87
CA GLY A 106 19.62 -8.38 14.93
C GLY A 106 19.94 -8.72 13.46
N ILE A 107 21.11 -9.34 13.21
CA ILE A 107 21.46 -9.87 11.88
C ILE A 107 20.39 -10.89 11.43
N ALA A 108 20.02 -11.83 12.31
CA ALA A 108 18.99 -12.82 11.98
C ALA A 108 17.63 -12.16 11.73
N MET A 109 17.22 -11.19 12.56
CA MET A 109 15.95 -10.47 12.37
C MET A 109 15.88 -9.77 11.00
N SER A 110 16.96 -9.12 10.57
CA SER A 110 17.01 -8.39 9.30
C SER A 110 16.88 -9.33 8.08
N LEU A 111 17.22 -10.60 8.22
CA LEU A 111 17.18 -11.63 7.17
C LEU A 111 15.84 -12.39 7.13
N GLY A 112 14.90 -12.09 8.02
CA GLY A 112 13.61 -12.75 8.11
C GLY A 112 12.61 -12.30 7.05
N VAL A 113 11.53 -13.06 6.89
CA VAL A 113 10.34 -12.61 6.17
C VAL A 113 9.68 -11.46 6.92
N ASN A 114 8.87 -10.68 6.23
CA ASN A 114 8.04 -9.63 6.84
C ASN A 114 6.73 -9.51 6.06
N ILE A 115 5.79 -8.71 6.55
CA ILE A 115 4.47 -8.56 5.96
C ILE A 115 4.49 -8.13 4.48
N ASN A 116 5.61 -7.55 4.02
CA ASN A 116 5.81 -7.10 2.64
C ASN A 116 6.78 -8.01 1.85
N GLN A 117 7.32 -9.04 2.48
CA GLN A 117 8.23 -10.00 1.87
C GLN A 117 8.01 -11.40 2.44
N LEU A 118 7.29 -12.22 1.71
CA LEU A 118 6.92 -13.56 2.14
C LEU A 118 7.97 -14.62 1.79
N ASP A 119 8.81 -14.35 0.79
CA ASP A 119 9.87 -15.25 0.34
C ASP A 119 11.17 -14.98 1.09
N GLN A 120 11.79 -16.04 1.57
CA GLN A 120 13.11 -16.00 2.19
C GLN A 120 14.13 -16.81 1.38
N PRO A 121 15.21 -16.18 0.87
CA PRO A 121 16.30 -16.90 0.24
C PRO A 121 16.92 -17.92 1.20
N GLU A 122 17.18 -19.11 0.69
CA GLU A 122 17.78 -20.21 1.47
C GLU A 122 19.13 -19.80 2.10
N GLN A 123 19.92 -18.97 1.42
CA GLN A 123 21.16 -18.43 1.94
C GLN A 123 20.92 -17.58 3.18
N ASP A 124 19.97 -16.64 3.14
CA ASP A 124 19.63 -15.76 4.26
C ASP A 124 19.11 -16.58 5.45
N ARG A 125 18.26 -17.57 5.19
CA ARG A 125 17.75 -18.47 6.21
C ARG A 125 18.87 -19.23 6.93
N ARG A 126 19.87 -19.75 6.19
CA ARG A 126 21.02 -20.47 6.77
C ARG A 126 21.90 -19.55 7.61
N ILE A 127 22.17 -18.34 7.12
CA ILE A 127 22.98 -17.35 7.88
C ILE A 127 22.25 -16.97 9.16
N ALA A 128 20.96 -16.64 9.10
CA ALA A 128 20.16 -16.31 10.27
C ALA A 128 20.19 -17.44 11.31
N GLN A 129 19.96 -18.68 10.87
CA GLN A 129 20.02 -19.86 11.75
C GLN A 129 21.40 -20.03 12.40
N GLN A 130 22.48 -19.83 11.63
CA GLN A 130 23.84 -19.91 12.16
C GLN A 130 24.12 -18.84 13.21
N MET A 131 23.73 -17.58 12.94
CA MET A 131 23.88 -16.47 13.87
C MET A 131 23.19 -16.76 15.22
N LEU A 132 21.97 -17.28 15.20
CA LEU A 132 21.23 -17.60 16.42
C LEU A 132 21.86 -18.80 17.18
N ARG A 133 22.30 -19.83 16.48
CA ARG A 133 23.00 -20.96 17.11
C ARG A 133 24.32 -20.54 17.75
N ASP A 134 25.06 -19.63 17.12
CA ASP A 134 26.29 -19.10 17.70
C ASP A 134 26.01 -18.22 18.91
N ALA A 135 24.94 -17.40 18.86
CA ALA A 135 24.48 -16.62 20.02
C ALA A 135 24.15 -17.52 21.24
N LEU A 136 23.49 -18.67 21.03
CA LEU A 136 23.17 -19.62 22.10
C LEU A 136 24.39 -20.30 22.72
N ARG A 137 25.56 -20.31 22.07
CA ARG A 137 26.81 -20.87 22.62
C ARG A 137 27.52 -19.91 23.59
N ILE A 138 27.15 -18.62 23.58
CA ILE A 138 27.69 -17.62 24.49
C ILE A 138 27.15 -17.91 25.89
N ARG A 139 28.05 -18.29 26.82
CA ARG A 139 27.66 -18.77 28.17
C ARG A 139 27.14 -17.66 29.06
N ASP A 140 27.73 -16.49 28.94
CA ASP A 140 27.41 -15.33 29.78
C ASP A 140 26.42 -14.39 29.08
N ALA A 141 25.40 -14.95 28.42
CA ALA A 141 24.31 -14.18 27.82
C ALA A 141 23.32 -13.69 28.88
N ASP A 142 22.78 -12.48 28.70
CA ASP A 142 21.64 -12.02 29.51
C ASP A 142 20.44 -12.97 29.31
N PRO A 143 19.71 -13.33 30.38
CA PRO A 143 18.59 -14.27 30.28
C PRO A 143 17.46 -13.81 29.37
N LYS A 144 17.19 -12.49 29.24
CA LYS A 144 16.16 -11.94 28.35
C LYS A 144 16.64 -11.94 26.90
N GLU A 145 17.91 -11.59 26.67
CA GLU A 145 18.53 -11.68 25.34
C GLU A 145 18.53 -13.12 24.81
N ARG A 146 18.91 -14.08 25.68
CA ARG A 146 18.85 -15.51 25.37
C ARG A 146 17.42 -15.93 25.01
N ALA A 147 16.40 -15.49 25.75
CA ALA A 147 15.02 -15.83 25.47
C ALA A 147 14.53 -15.25 24.12
N LEU A 148 15.00 -14.06 23.71
CA LEU A 148 14.74 -13.49 22.39
C LEU A 148 15.39 -14.32 21.26
N VAL A 149 16.61 -14.80 21.47
CA VAL A 149 17.31 -15.69 20.51
C VAL A 149 16.58 -17.03 20.38
N GLU A 150 16.18 -17.64 21.52
CA GLU A 150 15.44 -18.90 21.55
C GLU A 150 14.06 -18.77 20.86
N ALA A 151 13.37 -17.66 21.07
CA ALA A 151 12.09 -17.39 20.43
C ALA A 151 12.21 -17.18 18.91
N LEU A 152 13.32 -16.62 18.43
CA LEU A 152 13.53 -16.34 17.01
C LEU A 152 13.99 -17.58 16.22
N LEU A 153 14.67 -18.52 16.85
CA LEU A 153 15.28 -19.68 16.16
C LEU A 153 14.28 -20.52 15.34
N PRO A 154 13.04 -20.80 15.81
CA PRO A 154 12.03 -21.54 15.05
C PRO A 154 11.70 -20.94 13.69
N ARG A 155 11.83 -19.61 13.53
CA ARG A 155 11.60 -18.89 12.26
C ARG A 155 12.51 -19.36 11.12
N TYR A 156 13.63 -20.02 11.43
CA TYR A 156 14.65 -20.45 10.46
C TYR A 156 14.84 -21.97 10.39
N GLU A 157 14.00 -22.75 11.06
CA GLU A 157 14.09 -24.20 11.01
C GLU A 157 13.80 -24.75 9.61
N ALA A 158 14.50 -25.84 9.25
CA ALA A 158 14.48 -26.33 7.88
C ALA A 158 13.19 -27.07 7.49
N HIS A 159 12.51 -27.68 8.46
CA HIS A 159 11.31 -28.53 8.26
C HIS A 159 11.36 -29.44 7.03
N ARG A 160 12.50 -30.10 6.79
CA ARG A 160 12.80 -30.90 5.57
C ARG A 160 11.80 -32.01 5.29
N GLN A 161 11.04 -32.45 6.30
CA GLN A 161 9.96 -33.43 6.19
C GLN A 161 8.72 -32.88 5.47
N ILE A 162 8.59 -31.57 5.31
CA ILE A 162 7.52 -30.91 4.56
C ILE A 162 8.04 -30.68 3.14
N PRO A 163 7.45 -31.28 2.08
CA PRO A 163 7.96 -31.16 0.71
C PRO A 163 7.84 -29.75 0.13
N ASP A 164 6.73 -29.08 0.38
CA ASP A 164 6.40 -27.76 -0.18
C ASP A 164 7.07 -26.62 0.60
N GLU A 165 7.67 -25.65 -0.12
CA GLU A 165 8.37 -24.52 0.52
C GLU A 165 7.42 -23.52 1.16
N SER A 166 6.27 -23.29 0.55
CA SER A 166 5.26 -22.39 1.12
C SER A 166 4.70 -22.95 2.43
N GLU A 167 4.43 -24.27 2.47
CA GLU A 167 4.04 -24.94 3.72
C GLU A 167 5.14 -24.90 4.77
N ARG A 168 6.42 -25.03 4.37
CA ARG A 168 7.56 -24.87 5.28
C ARG A 168 7.61 -23.46 5.85
N GLN A 169 7.41 -22.44 5.02
CA GLN A 169 7.40 -21.06 5.47
C GLN A 169 6.23 -20.80 6.43
N ASN A 170 5.03 -21.28 6.11
CA ASN A 170 3.86 -21.19 6.99
C ASN A 170 4.11 -21.89 8.34
N ARG A 171 4.81 -23.03 8.34
CA ARG A 171 5.18 -23.72 9.57
C ARG A 171 6.15 -22.89 10.41
N ARG A 172 7.20 -22.33 9.81
CA ARG A 172 8.16 -21.44 10.48
C ARG A 172 7.48 -20.23 11.10
N ASN A 173 6.57 -19.60 10.37
CA ASN A 173 5.81 -18.44 10.87
C ASN A 173 4.95 -18.83 12.09
N LYS A 174 4.26 -19.98 12.06
CA LYS A 174 3.48 -20.47 13.20
C LYS A 174 4.34 -20.79 14.42
N ASP A 175 5.48 -21.44 14.23
CA ASP A 175 6.39 -21.77 15.32
C ASP A 175 6.97 -20.51 15.96
N TYR A 176 7.35 -19.51 15.16
CA TYR A 176 7.81 -18.21 15.63
C TYR A 176 6.71 -17.43 16.37
N ALA A 177 5.51 -17.35 15.82
CA ALA A 177 4.39 -16.66 16.47
C ALA A 177 4.02 -17.33 17.82
N GLY A 178 4.07 -18.66 17.91
CA GLY A 178 3.89 -19.38 19.15
C GLY A 178 4.95 -19.06 20.21
N ALA A 179 6.23 -19.01 19.79
CA ALA A 179 7.34 -18.63 20.67
C ALA A 179 7.22 -17.18 21.16
N MET A 180 6.89 -16.24 20.25
CA MET A 180 6.68 -14.83 20.61
C MET A 180 5.46 -14.62 21.50
N THR A 181 4.38 -15.38 21.32
CA THR A 181 3.21 -15.36 22.23
C THR A 181 3.62 -15.72 23.67
N ALA A 182 4.45 -16.75 23.83
CA ALA A 182 4.94 -17.14 25.16
C ALA A 182 5.87 -16.06 25.75
N LEU A 183 6.72 -15.46 24.92
CA LEU A 183 7.65 -14.43 25.36
C LEU A 183 6.93 -13.14 25.75
N ALA A 184 5.94 -12.70 24.98
CA ALA A 184 5.13 -11.52 25.26
C ALA A 184 4.35 -11.64 26.59
N ARG A 185 3.84 -12.84 26.90
CA ARG A 185 3.21 -13.12 28.21
C ARG A 185 4.19 -13.07 29.36
N ARG A 186 5.46 -13.46 29.13
CA ARG A 186 6.51 -13.42 30.16
C ARG A 186 7.03 -12.00 30.42
N TYR A 187 7.01 -11.14 29.40
CA TYR A 187 7.50 -9.77 29.46
C TYR A 187 6.43 -8.78 28.94
N PRO A 188 5.29 -8.64 29.64
CA PRO A 188 4.16 -7.85 29.15
C PRO A 188 4.46 -6.35 29.04
N ASP A 189 5.42 -5.85 29.80
CA ASP A 189 5.78 -4.43 29.86
C ASP A 189 6.97 -4.06 28.95
N ASP A 190 7.52 -5.03 28.19
CA ASP A 190 8.64 -4.76 27.27
C ASP A 190 8.10 -4.34 25.87
N PRO A 191 8.25 -3.07 25.46
CA PRO A 191 7.64 -2.56 24.24
C PRO A 191 8.20 -3.21 22.97
N ASP A 192 9.48 -3.59 22.95
CA ASP A 192 10.08 -4.29 21.80
C ASP A 192 9.49 -5.69 21.65
N ILE A 193 9.32 -6.41 22.77
CA ILE A 193 8.74 -7.76 22.76
C ILE A 193 7.28 -7.72 22.30
N GLN A 194 6.49 -6.71 22.73
CA GLN A 194 5.11 -6.53 22.27
C GLN A 194 5.07 -6.18 20.78
N THR A 195 5.99 -5.34 20.28
CA THR A 195 6.14 -5.04 18.86
C THR A 195 6.43 -6.31 18.05
N LEU A 196 7.41 -7.10 18.48
CA LEU A 196 7.82 -8.34 17.80
C LEU A 196 6.74 -9.44 17.85
N TYR A 197 5.94 -9.46 18.92
CA TYR A 197 4.78 -10.35 19.00
C TYR A 197 3.73 -9.97 17.95
N ALA A 198 3.39 -8.70 17.83
CA ALA A 198 2.48 -8.22 16.80
C ALA A 198 3.02 -8.53 15.39
N ASP A 199 4.30 -8.26 15.12
CA ASP A 199 4.98 -8.65 13.88
C ASP A 199 4.81 -10.15 13.58
N ALA A 200 5.08 -11.00 14.56
CA ALA A 200 5.01 -12.45 14.39
C ALA A 200 3.57 -12.93 14.06
N VAL A 201 2.56 -12.36 14.70
CA VAL A 201 1.14 -12.65 14.42
C VAL A 201 0.76 -12.16 13.03
N MET A 202 1.13 -10.94 12.68
CA MET A 202 0.83 -10.35 11.37
C MET A 202 1.48 -11.13 10.21
N ASN A 203 2.66 -11.73 10.43
CA ASN A 203 3.33 -12.59 9.45
C ASN A 203 2.67 -13.97 9.25
N LEU A 204 1.66 -14.35 10.05
CA LEU A 204 0.90 -15.58 9.82
C LEU A 204 0.04 -15.48 8.56
N ARG A 205 -0.56 -14.34 8.34
CA ARG A 205 -1.48 -14.02 7.23
C ARG A 205 -1.38 -12.53 6.90
N PRO A 206 -0.32 -12.10 6.24
CA PRO A 206 -0.09 -10.70 5.95
C PRO A 206 -1.27 -10.06 5.22
N TRP A 207 -1.71 -8.92 5.71
CA TRP A 207 -2.80 -8.09 5.17
C TRP A 207 -4.21 -8.67 5.30
N GLU A 208 -4.40 -9.89 5.82
CA GLU A 208 -5.69 -10.53 6.06
C GLU A 208 -6.12 -10.42 7.53
N TYR A 209 -5.89 -9.28 8.16
CA TYR A 209 -6.16 -9.10 9.60
C TYR A 209 -7.64 -8.86 9.90
N TRP A 210 -8.35 -8.28 8.96
CA TRP A 210 -9.75 -7.88 9.08
C TRP A 210 -10.57 -8.42 7.91
N ASP A 211 -11.83 -8.78 8.18
CA ASP A 211 -12.78 -9.09 7.12
C ASP A 211 -13.29 -7.81 6.44
N ARG A 212 -14.13 -7.97 5.41
CA ARG A 212 -14.66 -6.83 4.65
C ARG A 212 -15.60 -5.94 5.47
N GLN A 213 -16.10 -6.39 6.60
CA GLN A 213 -16.89 -5.66 7.57
C GLN A 213 -16.02 -5.03 8.66
N GLY A 214 -14.69 -5.28 8.62
CA GLY A 214 -13.72 -4.77 9.57
C GLY A 214 -13.73 -5.49 10.92
N ASN A 215 -14.27 -6.71 10.99
CA ASN A 215 -14.11 -7.56 12.15
C ASN A 215 -12.77 -8.30 12.07
N PRO A 216 -12.18 -8.71 13.21
CA PRO A 216 -10.97 -9.53 13.18
C PRO A 216 -11.19 -10.81 12.37
N ALA A 217 -10.38 -11.01 11.33
CA ALA A 217 -10.48 -12.19 10.47
C ALA A 217 -10.07 -13.48 11.19
N TYR A 218 -9.23 -13.35 12.24
CA TYR A 218 -8.69 -14.47 13.00
C TYR A 218 -8.62 -14.15 14.50
N HIS A 219 -8.68 -15.18 15.33
CA HIS A 219 -8.71 -15.08 16.80
C HIS A 219 -7.39 -14.59 17.43
N ASP A 220 -6.30 -14.62 16.70
CA ASP A 220 -4.97 -14.15 17.13
C ASP A 220 -4.76 -12.64 16.93
N ILE A 221 -5.60 -11.98 16.11
CA ILE A 221 -5.51 -10.55 15.84
C ILE A 221 -5.85 -9.69 17.09
N PRO A 222 -7.00 -9.88 17.78
CA PRO A 222 -7.31 -9.06 18.95
C PRO A 222 -6.22 -9.09 20.05
N PRO A 223 -5.65 -10.24 20.45
CA PRO A 223 -4.55 -10.27 21.41
C PRO A 223 -3.30 -9.51 20.96
N ALA A 224 -2.99 -9.50 19.64
CA ALA A 224 -1.86 -8.74 19.13
C ALA A 224 -2.14 -7.22 19.16
N VAL A 225 -3.37 -6.81 18.85
CA VAL A 225 -3.83 -5.42 19.00
C VAL A 225 -3.73 -4.98 20.47
N ASP A 226 -4.27 -5.78 21.40
CA ASP A 226 -4.24 -5.48 22.84
C ASP A 226 -2.79 -5.32 23.36
N ALA A 227 -1.86 -6.13 22.86
CA ALA A 227 -0.45 -6.06 23.22
C ALA A 227 0.19 -4.73 22.76
N VAL A 228 -0.07 -4.31 21.53
CA VAL A 228 0.43 -3.03 21.00
C VAL A 228 -0.19 -1.85 21.76
N GLU A 229 -1.51 -1.85 21.97
CA GLU A 229 -2.22 -0.80 22.68
C GLU A 229 -1.78 -0.73 24.17
N GLY A 230 -1.55 -1.88 24.80
CA GLY A 230 -0.98 -1.97 26.14
C GLY A 230 0.40 -1.34 26.23
N GLY A 231 1.28 -1.67 25.28
CA GLY A 231 2.62 -1.09 25.16
C GLY A 231 2.60 0.43 24.92
N LEU A 232 1.71 0.92 24.06
CA LEU A 232 1.57 2.35 23.75
C LEU A 232 1.06 3.19 24.93
N LYS A 233 0.32 2.61 25.89
CA LYS A 233 -0.09 3.32 27.10
C LYS A 233 1.11 3.74 27.95
N ALA A 234 2.16 2.93 28.01
CA ALA A 234 3.37 3.22 28.76
C ALA A 234 4.46 3.86 27.90
N HIS A 235 4.48 3.58 26.60
CA HIS A 235 5.56 3.93 25.66
C HIS A 235 4.99 4.57 24.38
N ALA A 236 4.24 5.68 24.53
CA ALA A 236 3.49 6.34 23.45
C ALA A 236 4.36 6.85 22.28
N GLU A 237 5.68 6.97 22.47
CA GLU A 237 6.67 7.43 21.49
C GLU A 237 7.57 6.30 20.97
N HIS A 238 7.25 5.04 21.27
CA HIS A 238 8.00 3.91 20.77
C HIS A 238 7.68 3.68 19.30
N MET A 239 8.59 4.10 18.38
CA MET A 239 8.34 4.11 16.93
C MET A 239 7.94 2.74 16.37
N GLY A 240 8.48 1.64 16.91
CA GLY A 240 8.09 0.29 16.51
C GLY A 240 6.64 0.00 16.83
N LEU A 241 6.19 0.21 18.09
CA LEU A 241 4.78 0.03 18.47
C LEU A 241 3.85 0.85 17.59
N VAL A 242 4.16 2.14 17.35
CA VAL A 242 3.33 3.01 16.51
C VAL A 242 3.25 2.48 15.08
N HIS A 243 4.39 2.07 14.50
CA HIS A 243 4.45 1.55 13.14
C HIS A 243 3.56 0.30 12.97
N TRP A 244 3.74 -0.72 13.85
CA TRP A 244 2.93 -1.93 13.78
C TRP A 244 1.46 -1.68 14.15
N TYR A 245 1.18 -0.66 15.00
CA TYR A 245 -0.19 -0.27 15.31
C TYR A 245 -0.92 0.30 14.09
N ILE A 246 -0.24 1.12 13.28
CA ILE A 246 -0.80 1.58 12.00
C ILE A 246 -1.15 0.38 11.12
N HIS A 247 -0.19 -0.49 10.85
CA HIS A 247 -0.39 -1.64 9.97
C HIS A 247 -1.48 -2.62 10.43
N ILE A 248 -1.55 -2.89 11.74
CA ILE A 248 -2.56 -3.83 12.24
C ILE A 248 -3.97 -3.23 12.26
N ARG A 249 -4.10 -1.88 12.34
CA ARG A 249 -5.38 -1.18 12.46
C ARG A 249 -5.89 -0.55 11.16
N GLU A 250 -5.05 -0.31 10.17
CA GLU A 250 -5.44 0.42 8.95
C GLU A 250 -6.62 -0.23 8.20
N GLY A 251 -6.72 -1.56 8.17
CA GLY A 251 -7.83 -2.30 7.56
C GLY A 251 -9.07 -2.46 8.44
N SER A 252 -9.08 -1.96 9.69
CA SER A 252 -10.20 -2.10 10.63
C SER A 252 -11.33 -1.09 10.37
N THR A 253 -12.45 -1.24 11.11
CA THR A 253 -13.55 -0.26 11.14
C THR A 253 -13.16 1.06 11.78
N GLU A 254 -12.15 1.06 12.66
CA GLU A 254 -11.77 2.20 13.49
C GLU A 254 -10.29 2.60 13.30
N PRO A 255 -9.82 2.89 12.06
CA PRO A 255 -8.43 3.28 11.83
C PRO A 255 -8.08 4.61 12.52
N ASN A 256 -9.06 5.46 12.80
CA ASN A 256 -8.90 6.76 13.45
C ASN A 256 -8.35 6.67 14.88
N VAL A 257 -8.50 5.54 15.59
CA VAL A 257 -7.94 5.37 16.95
C VAL A 257 -6.41 5.47 16.95
N VAL A 258 -5.78 5.22 15.82
CA VAL A 258 -4.32 5.31 15.64
C VAL A 258 -3.84 6.76 15.43
N THR A 259 -4.71 7.66 14.98
CA THR A 259 -4.33 9.03 14.57
C THR A 259 -3.44 9.77 15.59
N PRO A 260 -3.72 9.77 16.92
CA PRO A 260 -2.89 10.48 17.89
C PRO A 260 -1.44 10.00 17.99
N PHE A 261 -1.17 8.76 17.60
CA PHE A 261 0.15 8.17 17.56
C PHE A 261 0.79 8.38 16.18
N ALA A 262 0.01 8.17 15.12
CA ALA A 262 0.43 8.37 13.73
C ALA A 262 0.92 9.82 13.50
N ASP A 263 0.21 10.81 14.00
CA ASP A 263 0.59 12.23 13.89
C ASP A 263 2.00 12.54 14.42
N LYS A 264 2.50 11.76 15.39
CA LYS A 264 3.82 11.95 16.02
C LYS A 264 4.95 11.20 15.31
N LEU A 265 4.63 10.14 14.58
CA LEU A 265 5.64 9.22 14.03
C LEU A 265 6.68 9.91 13.11
N PRO A 266 6.31 10.88 12.24
CA PRO A 266 7.29 11.60 11.43
C PRO A 266 8.33 12.38 12.23
N ASP A 267 7.96 12.90 13.40
CA ASP A 267 8.86 13.66 14.29
C ASP A 267 9.76 12.73 15.10
N LEU A 268 9.31 11.50 15.36
CA LEU A 268 10.10 10.48 16.07
C LEU A 268 11.29 9.99 15.22
N ALA A 269 11.15 9.95 13.89
CA ALA A 269 12.20 9.47 12.98
C ALA A 269 12.18 10.20 11.62
N PRO A 270 12.46 11.51 11.57
CA PRO A 270 12.27 12.32 10.36
C PRO A 270 13.17 11.94 9.18
N GLY A 271 14.28 11.23 9.43
CA GLY A 271 15.15 10.68 8.39
C GLY A 271 14.76 9.30 7.86
N ALA A 272 13.71 8.68 8.43
CA ALA A 272 13.21 7.38 8.01
C ALA A 272 11.97 7.56 7.13
N GLY A 273 12.15 7.71 5.82
CA GLY A 273 11.06 8.03 4.89
C GLY A 273 9.86 7.11 5.02
N HIS A 274 10.06 5.80 5.22
CA HIS A 274 8.95 4.88 5.44
C HIS A 274 8.13 5.22 6.70
N LEU A 275 8.76 5.58 7.82
CA LEU A 275 8.03 5.99 9.03
C LEU A 275 7.33 7.36 8.87
N VAL A 276 7.91 8.26 8.09
CA VAL A 276 7.28 9.55 7.73
C VAL A 276 6.05 9.33 6.85
N HIS A 277 6.06 8.31 6.00
CA HIS A 277 4.93 7.92 5.15
C HIS A 277 3.79 7.28 5.94
N MET A 278 4.08 6.48 6.98
CA MET A 278 3.11 5.61 7.67
C MET A 278 1.79 6.29 8.11
N PRO A 279 1.78 7.54 8.62
CA PRO A 279 0.53 8.22 8.95
C PRO A 279 -0.45 8.34 7.77
N SER A 280 0.07 8.33 6.54
CA SER A 280 -0.77 8.48 5.34
C SER A 280 -1.77 7.35 5.16
N HIS A 281 -1.48 6.14 5.63
CA HIS A 281 -2.41 5.03 5.66
C HIS A 281 -3.68 5.38 6.46
N ILE A 282 -3.50 5.95 7.65
CA ILE A 282 -4.61 6.36 8.49
C ILE A 282 -5.35 7.57 7.88
N TYR A 283 -4.62 8.58 7.40
CA TYR A 283 -5.23 9.76 6.79
C TYR A 283 -6.04 9.41 5.54
N TYR A 284 -5.55 8.49 4.71
CA TYR A 284 -6.27 8.03 3.54
C TYR A 284 -7.58 7.33 3.92
N ARG A 285 -7.55 6.43 4.91
CA ARG A 285 -8.70 5.71 5.43
C ARG A 285 -9.73 6.63 6.12
N THR A 286 -9.28 7.70 6.76
CA THR A 286 -10.14 8.68 7.45
C THR A 286 -10.62 9.81 6.53
N GLY A 287 -10.07 9.92 5.31
CA GLY A 287 -10.46 10.91 4.30
C GLY A 287 -9.73 12.25 4.42
N ASP A 288 -8.60 12.30 5.12
CA ASP A 288 -7.72 13.47 5.17
C ASP A 288 -6.63 13.39 4.09
N HIS A 289 -7.06 13.48 2.83
CA HIS A 289 -6.17 13.29 1.69
C HIS A 289 -5.10 14.39 1.55
N LEU A 290 -5.33 15.59 2.09
CA LEU A 290 -4.31 16.63 2.11
C LEU A 290 -3.15 16.22 3.03
N LYS A 291 -3.43 15.79 4.27
CA LYS A 291 -2.38 15.29 5.17
C LYS A 291 -1.72 14.01 4.63
N SER A 292 -2.50 13.13 4.00
CA SER A 292 -1.94 11.94 3.35
C SER A 292 -0.94 12.33 2.25
N PHE A 293 -1.27 13.29 1.39
CA PHE A 293 -0.33 13.81 0.39
C PHE A 293 0.91 14.42 1.03
N GLU A 294 0.76 15.31 2.02
CA GLU A 294 1.87 15.98 2.70
C GLU A 294 2.83 14.99 3.38
N ALA A 295 2.30 13.97 4.06
CA ALA A 295 3.10 12.93 4.68
C ALA A 295 3.95 12.17 3.63
N ASN A 296 3.34 11.79 2.52
CA ASN A 296 4.03 11.10 1.42
C ASN A 296 5.04 12.00 0.69
N GLN A 297 4.74 13.29 0.56
CA GLN A 297 5.67 14.27 0.00
C GLN A 297 6.92 14.40 0.88
N LYS A 298 6.74 14.56 2.20
CA LYS A 298 7.84 14.60 3.17
C LYS A 298 8.64 13.30 3.16
N ALA A 299 7.98 12.15 3.14
CA ALA A 299 8.61 10.84 3.06
C ALA A 299 9.49 10.70 1.80
N THR A 300 8.95 11.08 0.65
CA THR A 300 9.68 11.05 -0.63
C THR A 300 10.95 11.91 -0.57
N LEU A 301 10.86 13.12 -0.03
CA LEU A 301 12.00 14.03 0.10
C LEU A 301 13.05 13.53 1.14
N SER A 302 12.57 12.88 2.20
CA SER A 302 13.45 12.22 3.18
C SER A 302 14.23 11.08 2.53
N ASP A 303 13.57 10.23 1.76
CA ASP A 303 14.21 9.15 1.01
C ASP A 303 15.18 9.65 -0.04
N GLU A 304 14.84 10.70 -0.80
CA GLU A 304 15.77 11.33 -1.75
C GLU A 304 17.04 11.86 -1.06
N THR A 305 16.90 12.37 0.16
CA THR A 305 18.03 12.81 0.98
C THR A 305 18.88 11.64 1.47
N TYR A 306 18.22 10.56 1.92
CA TYR A 306 18.88 9.31 2.28
C TYR A 306 19.67 8.74 1.11
N PHE A 307 19.09 8.62 -0.08
CA PHE A 307 19.75 8.07 -1.27
C PHE A 307 20.99 8.90 -1.68
N LYS A 308 20.90 10.23 -1.63
CA LYS A 308 22.07 11.09 -1.91
C LYS A 308 23.25 10.79 -0.98
N LYS A 309 23.00 10.54 0.32
CA LYS A 309 24.04 10.20 1.28
C LYS A 309 24.65 8.83 1.03
N VAL A 310 23.79 7.83 0.77
CA VAL A 310 24.22 6.45 0.51
C VAL A 310 25.00 6.36 -0.82
N ASP A 311 24.54 7.04 -1.86
CA ASP A 311 25.18 7.04 -3.18
C ASP A 311 26.51 7.81 -3.20
N ALA A 312 26.71 8.78 -2.31
CA ALA A 312 27.95 9.56 -2.17
C ALA A 312 29.00 8.91 -1.26
N GLY A 313 28.64 7.86 -0.52
CA GLY A 313 29.54 7.18 0.43
C GLY A 313 30.66 6.36 -0.23
N PRO A 314 31.67 5.91 0.55
CA PRO A 314 32.71 5.00 0.07
C PRO A 314 32.08 3.70 -0.45
N GLY A 315 32.26 3.41 -1.70
CA GLY A 315 31.59 2.32 -2.41
C GLY A 315 30.53 2.80 -3.41
N GLY A 316 30.43 4.10 -3.61
CA GLY A 316 29.54 4.90 -4.45
C GLY A 316 28.58 4.17 -5.37
N GLY A 317 27.32 4.56 -5.31
CA GLY A 317 26.29 4.06 -6.21
C GLY A 317 26.07 2.57 -6.05
N ILE A 318 25.59 2.13 -4.88
CA ILE A 318 25.13 0.75 -4.69
C ILE A 318 23.84 0.59 -5.50
N ALA A 319 24.01 0.61 -6.80
CA ALA A 319 23.01 0.21 -7.75
C ALA A 319 23.05 -1.32 -7.84
N HIS A 320 22.43 -2.00 -6.89
CA HIS A 320 21.88 -3.32 -7.16
C HIS A 320 20.43 -3.12 -7.60
N PRO A 321 20.19 -3.05 -8.92
CA PRO A 321 18.85 -2.75 -9.46
C PRO A 321 17.76 -3.67 -8.90
N ASP A 322 18.11 -4.91 -8.62
CA ASP A 322 17.16 -5.96 -8.21
C ASP A 322 17.11 -6.21 -6.68
N GLY A 323 17.99 -5.59 -5.89
CA GLY A 323 18.18 -5.94 -4.48
C GLY A 323 17.75 -4.88 -3.46
N ASP A 324 17.61 -3.62 -3.87
CA ASP A 324 17.22 -2.55 -2.96
C ASP A 324 15.70 -2.36 -2.91
N ARG A 325 15.03 -3.23 -2.13
CA ARG A 325 13.57 -3.14 -1.92
C ARG A 325 13.15 -1.81 -1.33
N TYR A 326 14.00 -1.13 -0.57
CA TYR A 326 13.69 0.16 0.00
C TYR A 326 13.55 1.21 -1.13
N ARG A 327 14.53 1.31 -2.02
CA ARG A 327 14.52 2.24 -3.16
C ARG A 327 13.47 1.89 -4.21
N TRP A 328 13.33 0.62 -4.56
CA TRP A 328 12.48 0.19 -5.66
C TRP A 328 11.06 -0.23 -5.22
N GLY A 329 10.84 -0.40 -3.93
CA GLY A 329 9.55 -0.70 -3.32
C GLY A 329 8.99 0.49 -2.56
N TYR A 330 9.47 0.74 -1.34
CA TYR A 330 8.89 1.72 -0.40
C TYR A 330 8.92 3.16 -0.92
N TYR A 331 10.02 3.62 -1.47
CA TYR A 331 10.10 4.97 -2.04
C TYR A 331 9.08 5.19 -3.16
N ARG A 332 8.92 4.24 -4.07
CA ARG A 332 7.89 4.32 -5.12
C ARG A 332 6.49 4.22 -4.57
N HIS A 333 6.30 3.42 -3.54
CA HIS A 333 5.03 3.32 -2.83
C HIS A 333 4.63 4.67 -2.23
N ASN A 334 5.56 5.39 -1.61
CA ASN A 334 5.32 6.73 -1.08
C ASN A 334 4.85 7.69 -2.18
N ILE A 335 5.50 7.67 -3.35
CA ILE A 335 5.12 8.52 -4.50
C ILE A 335 3.75 8.10 -5.06
N HIS A 336 3.49 6.80 -5.20
CA HIS A 336 2.19 6.28 -5.64
C HIS A 336 1.07 6.72 -4.68
N PHE A 337 1.33 6.63 -3.39
CA PHE A 337 0.38 7.05 -2.37
C PHE A 337 0.12 8.57 -2.40
N ALA A 338 1.17 9.37 -2.61
CA ALA A 338 1.03 10.81 -2.84
C ALA A 338 0.14 11.10 -4.05
N LEU A 339 0.35 10.39 -5.17
CA LEU A 339 -0.45 10.57 -6.38
C LEU A 339 -1.92 10.17 -6.16
N ALA A 340 -2.18 9.05 -5.48
CA ALA A 340 -3.54 8.62 -5.16
C ALA A 340 -4.26 9.65 -4.27
N SER A 341 -3.58 10.19 -3.27
CA SER A 341 -4.11 11.25 -2.40
C SER A 341 -4.37 12.55 -3.17
N ALA A 342 -3.43 12.98 -4.01
CA ALA A 342 -3.58 14.18 -4.85
C ALA A 342 -4.75 14.07 -5.84
N ILE A 343 -4.96 12.89 -6.42
CA ILE A 343 -6.12 12.64 -7.29
C ILE A 343 -7.41 12.89 -6.51
N LEU A 344 -7.56 12.35 -5.30
CA LEU A 344 -8.78 12.49 -4.52
C LEU A 344 -9.04 13.93 -4.03
N THR A 345 -8.01 14.76 -3.90
CA THR A 345 -8.20 16.21 -3.65
C THR A 345 -8.56 17.00 -4.91
N GLY A 346 -8.16 16.54 -6.09
CA GLY A 346 -8.29 17.27 -7.34
C GLY A 346 -7.24 18.38 -7.55
N ASN A 347 -6.19 18.46 -6.74
CA ASN A 347 -5.14 19.47 -6.84
C ASN A 347 -4.18 19.18 -7.99
N VAL A 348 -4.12 20.09 -8.98
CA VAL A 348 -3.30 19.89 -10.20
C VAL A 348 -1.80 19.91 -9.90
N GLU A 349 -1.35 20.78 -9.01
CA GLU A 349 0.08 20.92 -8.70
C GLU A 349 0.60 19.68 -7.98
N ASP A 350 -0.18 19.16 -7.02
CA ASP A 350 0.14 17.96 -6.25
C ASP A 350 0.15 16.72 -7.15
N MET A 351 -0.84 16.59 -8.06
CA MET A 351 -0.87 15.50 -9.06
C MET A 351 0.34 15.55 -9.99
N ASN A 352 0.70 16.73 -10.52
CA ASN A 352 1.88 16.90 -11.36
C ASN A 352 3.17 16.55 -10.60
N TRP A 353 3.31 17.00 -9.35
CA TRP A 353 4.46 16.73 -8.51
C TRP A 353 4.69 15.22 -8.31
N ALA A 354 3.61 14.49 -7.98
CA ALA A 354 3.69 13.06 -7.74
C ALA A 354 3.86 12.26 -9.02
N ALA A 355 3.09 12.58 -10.07
CA ALA A 355 3.15 11.89 -11.36
C ALA A 355 4.52 12.01 -12.05
N ASP A 356 5.15 13.20 -12.02
CA ASP A 356 6.49 13.40 -12.59
C ASP A 356 7.55 12.58 -11.83
N ARG A 357 7.47 12.53 -10.49
CA ARG A 357 8.37 11.69 -9.69
C ARG A 357 8.17 10.21 -9.94
N LEU A 358 6.92 9.75 -9.99
CA LEU A 358 6.62 8.36 -10.28
C LEU A 358 7.19 7.93 -11.64
N ARG A 359 7.02 8.78 -12.67
CA ARG A 359 7.59 8.56 -14.01
C ARG A 359 9.11 8.49 -14.00
N ARG A 360 9.79 9.36 -13.21
CA ARG A 360 11.26 9.40 -13.12
C ARG A 360 11.85 8.32 -12.21
N SER A 361 11.06 7.72 -11.33
CA SER A 361 11.53 6.70 -10.39
C SER A 361 11.70 5.32 -11.04
N GLU A 362 11.69 5.23 -12.37
CA GLU A 362 11.87 3.99 -13.10
C GLU A 362 13.26 3.40 -12.85
N GLY A 363 13.31 2.16 -12.38
CA GLY A 363 14.53 1.38 -12.22
C GLY A 363 14.82 0.53 -13.44
N GLU A 364 15.99 -0.07 -13.47
CA GLU A 364 16.35 -1.05 -14.48
C GLU A 364 15.52 -2.34 -14.27
N GLY A 365 15.02 -2.91 -15.36
CA GLY A 365 14.27 -4.16 -15.36
C GLY A 365 12.75 -4.00 -15.28
N VAL A 366 12.04 -4.89 -15.97
CA VAL A 366 10.57 -4.93 -16.00
C VAL A 366 10.08 -6.05 -15.12
N THR A 367 9.44 -5.68 -14.02
CA THR A 367 8.67 -6.58 -13.16
C THR A 367 7.20 -6.17 -13.24
N PHE A 368 6.27 -7.01 -12.79
CA PHE A 368 4.87 -6.59 -12.71
C PHE A 368 4.70 -5.35 -11.80
N ARG A 369 5.50 -5.22 -10.76
CA ARG A 369 5.48 -4.05 -9.88
C ARG A 369 5.89 -2.76 -10.61
N THR A 370 6.97 -2.79 -11.41
CA THR A 370 7.39 -1.62 -12.21
C THR A 370 6.37 -1.31 -13.29
N ASP A 371 5.77 -2.32 -13.91
CA ASP A 371 4.66 -2.19 -14.86
C ASP A 371 3.43 -1.53 -14.21
N ARG A 372 3.08 -1.96 -12.97
CA ARG A 372 1.99 -1.34 -12.19
C ARG A 372 2.24 0.16 -11.94
N TYR A 373 3.41 0.54 -11.41
CA TYR A 373 3.71 1.96 -11.14
C TYR A 373 3.66 2.82 -12.40
N ARG A 374 4.15 2.30 -13.50
CA ARG A 374 4.04 2.98 -14.80
C ARG A 374 2.58 3.07 -15.28
N GLY A 375 1.79 2.03 -15.04
CA GLY A 375 0.35 2.03 -15.29
C GLY A 375 -0.38 3.10 -14.48
N VAL A 376 -0.08 3.22 -13.20
CA VAL A 376 -0.64 4.26 -12.31
C VAL A 376 -0.34 5.68 -12.83
N TYR A 377 0.86 5.93 -13.34
CA TYR A 377 1.17 7.21 -14.00
C TYR A 377 0.19 7.49 -15.14
N TYR A 378 0.01 6.57 -16.09
CA TYR A 378 -0.92 6.78 -17.21
C TYR A 378 -2.38 6.88 -16.79
N GLN A 379 -2.82 6.11 -15.77
CA GLN A 379 -4.18 6.20 -15.22
C GLN A 379 -4.49 7.58 -14.64
N SER A 380 -3.49 8.27 -14.11
CA SER A 380 -3.66 9.59 -13.48
C SER A 380 -3.85 10.74 -14.49
N LEU A 381 -3.30 10.61 -15.71
CA LEU A 381 -3.24 11.70 -16.69
C LEU A 381 -4.60 12.34 -17.00
N PRO A 382 -5.71 11.59 -17.16
CA PRO A 382 -7.01 12.17 -17.45
C PRO A 382 -7.51 13.17 -16.41
N TYR A 383 -7.02 13.09 -15.19
CA TYR A 383 -7.48 13.92 -14.07
C TYR A 383 -6.84 15.32 -14.03
N PHE A 384 -5.67 15.52 -14.65
CA PHE A 384 -4.99 16.83 -14.59
C PHE A 384 -4.46 17.34 -15.94
N MET A 385 -4.15 16.45 -16.89
CA MET A 385 -3.67 16.88 -18.21
C MET A 385 -4.80 17.25 -19.16
N SER A 386 -4.48 18.11 -20.13
CA SER A 386 -5.37 18.38 -21.27
C SER A 386 -5.39 17.18 -22.23
N PRO A 387 -6.47 16.99 -23.01
CA PRO A 387 -6.52 15.93 -24.01
C PRO A 387 -5.38 15.98 -25.03
N GLY A 388 -4.92 17.19 -25.39
CA GLY A 388 -3.79 17.37 -26.33
C GLY A 388 -2.48 16.83 -25.75
N GLU A 389 -2.19 17.12 -24.48
CA GLU A 389 -1.00 16.63 -23.79
C GLU A 389 -1.03 15.11 -23.62
N ILE A 390 -2.19 14.54 -23.29
CA ILE A 390 -2.35 13.07 -23.15
C ILE A 390 -2.05 12.38 -24.48
N LEU A 391 -2.57 12.89 -25.59
CA LEU A 391 -2.35 12.31 -26.94
C LEU A 391 -0.89 12.40 -27.41
N GLN A 392 -0.08 13.27 -26.80
CA GLN A 392 1.36 13.39 -27.05
C GLN A 392 2.21 12.49 -26.16
N GLN A 393 1.63 11.86 -25.12
CA GLN A 393 2.40 10.96 -24.28
C GLN A 393 2.85 9.73 -25.06
N PRO A 394 4.14 9.40 -25.03
CA PRO A 394 4.62 8.18 -25.69
C PRO A 394 4.02 6.93 -24.99
N PRO A 395 3.80 5.86 -25.75
CA PRO A 395 3.46 4.58 -25.13
C PRO A 395 4.62 4.09 -24.25
N PRO A 396 4.37 3.14 -23.33
CA PRO A 396 5.44 2.49 -22.57
C PRO A 396 6.49 1.90 -23.50
N ASP A 397 7.78 2.12 -23.19
CA ASP A 397 8.91 1.57 -23.93
C ASP A 397 8.98 0.03 -23.76
N GLY A 398 9.63 -0.65 -24.71
CA GLY A 398 9.79 -2.09 -24.69
C GLY A 398 8.68 -2.86 -25.40
N THR A 399 8.64 -4.18 -25.21
CA THR A 399 7.61 -5.01 -25.83
C THR A 399 6.27 -4.85 -25.12
N ALA A 400 5.18 -4.99 -25.84
CA ALA A 400 3.84 -4.93 -25.23
C ALA A 400 3.63 -5.97 -24.11
N LYS A 401 4.35 -7.11 -24.18
CA LYS A 401 4.30 -8.16 -23.17
C LYS A 401 4.97 -7.73 -21.85
N ASP A 402 6.06 -6.95 -21.91
CA ASP A 402 6.80 -6.52 -20.74
C ASP A 402 6.03 -5.45 -19.95
N TRP A 403 5.38 -4.52 -20.65
CA TRP A 403 4.64 -3.39 -20.08
C TRP A 403 3.13 -3.50 -20.34
N ARG A 404 2.53 -4.66 -20.04
CA ARG A 404 1.13 -4.93 -20.40
C ARG A 404 0.14 -4.06 -19.64
N TYR A 405 0.30 -3.94 -18.33
CA TYR A 405 -0.60 -3.14 -17.50
C TYR A 405 -0.44 -1.64 -17.78
N ALA A 406 0.79 -1.16 -17.95
CA ALA A 406 1.06 0.22 -18.34
C ALA A 406 0.50 0.54 -19.74
N ARG A 407 0.55 -0.43 -20.68
CA ARG A 407 -0.04 -0.27 -22.00
C ARG A 407 -1.57 -0.13 -21.93
N ILE A 408 -2.24 -0.99 -21.18
CA ILE A 408 -3.69 -0.88 -20.90
C ILE A 408 -4.03 0.50 -20.33
N SER A 409 -3.25 0.96 -19.36
CA SER A 409 -3.45 2.27 -18.72
C SER A 409 -3.21 3.44 -19.68
N TRP A 410 -2.22 3.32 -20.56
CA TRP A 410 -1.97 4.30 -21.63
C TRP A 410 -3.11 4.34 -22.64
N ASP A 411 -3.57 3.18 -23.15
CA ASP A 411 -4.71 3.08 -24.07
C ASP A 411 -5.98 3.68 -23.45
N TYR A 412 -6.24 3.39 -22.16
CA TYR A 412 -7.33 3.98 -21.39
C TYR A 412 -7.27 5.52 -21.41
N ALA A 413 -6.09 6.09 -21.10
CA ALA A 413 -5.89 7.55 -21.13
C ALA A 413 -6.12 8.13 -22.55
N GLN A 414 -5.66 7.43 -23.61
CA GLN A 414 -5.88 7.82 -25.00
C GLN A 414 -7.37 7.83 -25.35
N VAL A 415 -8.14 6.79 -24.92
CA VAL A 415 -9.60 6.76 -25.14
C VAL A 415 -10.26 7.99 -24.53
N LEU A 416 -9.96 8.29 -23.25
CA LEU A 416 -10.57 9.43 -22.55
C LEU A 416 -10.18 10.77 -23.19
N ALA A 417 -8.94 10.91 -23.68
CA ALA A 417 -8.51 12.10 -24.39
C ALA A 417 -9.27 12.32 -25.71
N HIS A 418 -9.47 11.27 -26.52
CA HIS A 418 -10.29 11.34 -27.73
C HIS A 418 -11.76 11.63 -27.43
N VAL A 419 -12.33 11.01 -26.37
CA VAL A 419 -13.71 11.28 -25.92
C VAL A 419 -13.88 12.76 -25.57
N ARG A 420 -12.97 13.34 -24.77
CA ARG A 420 -13.01 14.76 -24.39
C ARG A 420 -12.83 15.71 -25.57
N LYS A 421 -12.14 15.28 -26.63
CA LYS A 421 -12.05 16.00 -27.92
C LYS A 421 -13.24 15.77 -28.84
N ARG A 422 -14.19 14.94 -28.47
CA ARG A 422 -15.32 14.47 -29.32
C ARG A 422 -14.84 13.82 -30.62
N ASP A 423 -13.65 13.20 -30.61
CA ASP A 423 -13.11 12.42 -31.75
C ASP A 423 -13.56 10.96 -31.65
N ALA A 424 -14.75 10.67 -32.20
CA ALA A 424 -15.34 9.34 -32.15
C ALA A 424 -14.47 8.29 -32.88
N GLY A 425 -13.81 8.67 -33.95
CA GLY A 425 -12.91 7.77 -34.73
C GLY A 425 -11.68 7.39 -33.90
N GLY A 426 -11.03 8.36 -33.29
CA GLY A 426 -9.89 8.16 -32.39
C GLY A 426 -10.25 7.33 -31.15
N ALA A 427 -11.35 7.69 -30.47
CA ALA A 427 -11.84 6.97 -29.30
C ALA A 427 -12.10 5.49 -29.60
N ARG A 428 -12.76 5.19 -30.74
CA ARG A 428 -13.03 3.81 -31.16
C ARG A 428 -11.73 3.02 -31.42
N ARG A 429 -10.75 3.62 -32.13
CA ARG A 429 -9.47 2.93 -32.42
C ARG A 429 -8.71 2.63 -31.12
N ALA A 430 -8.59 3.61 -30.22
CA ALA A 430 -7.94 3.43 -28.93
C ALA A 430 -8.66 2.37 -28.07
N TYR A 431 -10.00 2.36 -28.06
CA TYR A 431 -10.77 1.37 -27.31
C TYR A 431 -10.59 -0.07 -27.85
N VAL A 432 -10.54 -0.25 -29.17
CA VAL A 432 -10.26 -1.58 -29.77
C VAL A 432 -8.88 -2.09 -29.35
N GLN A 433 -7.90 -1.21 -29.21
CA GLN A 433 -6.57 -1.59 -28.74
C GLN A 433 -6.60 -1.93 -27.24
N LEU A 434 -7.24 -1.10 -26.42
CA LEU A 434 -7.47 -1.35 -25.00
C LEU A 434 -8.10 -2.73 -24.75
N ASP A 435 -9.16 -3.07 -25.51
CA ASP A 435 -9.85 -4.37 -25.40
C ASP A 435 -8.91 -5.55 -25.70
N LYS A 436 -8.10 -5.45 -26.76
CA LYS A 436 -7.10 -6.46 -27.11
C LYS A 436 -6.06 -6.64 -26.00
N ASP A 437 -5.56 -5.55 -25.42
CA ASP A 437 -4.53 -5.59 -24.40
C ASP A 437 -5.06 -6.11 -23.06
N VAL A 438 -6.32 -5.80 -22.71
CA VAL A 438 -7.01 -6.41 -21.53
C VAL A 438 -7.15 -7.92 -21.69
N ILE A 439 -7.58 -8.39 -22.89
CA ILE A 439 -7.69 -9.83 -23.16
C ILE A 439 -6.33 -10.52 -23.08
N ALA A 440 -5.29 -9.91 -23.67
CA ALA A 440 -3.94 -10.45 -23.64
C ALA A 440 -3.38 -10.52 -22.22
N PHE A 441 -3.57 -9.47 -21.41
CA PHE A 441 -3.15 -9.43 -20.00
C PHE A 441 -3.76 -10.58 -19.20
N ARG A 442 -5.07 -10.79 -19.32
CA ARG A 442 -5.77 -11.89 -18.66
C ARG A 442 -5.21 -13.26 -19.02
N ASN A 443 -4.77 -13.46 -20.26
CA ASN A 443 -4.22 -14.74 -20.71
C ASN A 443 -2.76 -14.95 -20.27
N GLU A 444 -1.98 -13.88 -20.17
CA GLU A 444 -0.55 -13.91 -19.87
C GLU A 444 -0.22 -13.88 -18.37
N ARG A 445 -1.08 -13.23 -17.57
CA ARG A 445 -0.88 -12.97 -16.13
C ARG A 445 -2.08 -13.47 -15.32
N ARG A 446 -2.39 -14.76 -15.41
CA ARG A 446 -3.62 -15.35 -14.83
C ARG A 446 -3.75 -15.21 -13.32
N ASP A 447 -2.65 -15.08 -12.63
CA ASP A 447 -2.50 -14.91 -11.19
C ASP A 447 -2.70 -13.48 -10.69
N GLU A 448 -2.68 -12.48 -11.60
CA GLU A 448 -2.82 -11.05 -11.27
C GLU A 448 -4.29 -10.61 -11.12
N VAL A 449 -5.00 -11.16 -10.14
CA VAL A 449 -6.46 -10.99 -9.99
C VAL A 449 -6.88 -9.52 -9.89
N MET A 450 -6.25 -8.75 -8.99
CA MET A 450 -6.60 -7.32 -8.82
C MET A 450 -6.21 -6.48 -10.04
N GLY A 451 -5.11 -6.82 -10.70
CA GLY A 451 -4.71 -6.19 -11.96
C GLY A 451 -5.75 -6.42 -13.07
N HIS A 452 -6.33 -7.62 -13.14
CA HIS A 452 -7.43 -7.92 -14.08
C HIS A 452 -8.70 -7.14 -13.76
N GLN A 453 -9.07 -7.06 -12.48
CA GLN A 453 -10.24 -6.29 -12.04
C GLN A 453 -10.07 -4.81 -12.40
N ALA A 454 -8.91 -4.22 -12.13
CA ALA A 454 -8.63 -2.83 -12.48
C ALA A 454 -8.64 -2.59 -14.01
N ALA A 455 -8.07 -3.51 -14.80
CA ALA A 455 -8.11 -3.45 -16.26
C ALA A 455 -9.56 -3.51 -16.81
N GLN A 456 -10.41 -4.34 -16.24
CA GLN A 456 -11.84 -4.41 -16.59
C GLN A 456 -12.60 -3.13 -16.20
N ILE A 457 -12.23 -2.50 -15.09
CA ILE A 457 -12.79 -1.21 -14.70
C ILE A 457 -12.39 -0.13 -15.71
N MET A 458 -11.09 -0.05 -16.11
CA MET A 458 -10.64 0.87 -17.15
C MET A 458 -11.42 0.71 -18.46
N GLN A 459 -11.61 -0.54 -18.90
CA GLN A 459 -12.40 -0.87 -20.08
C GLN A 459 -13.85 -0.40 -19.95
N SER A 460 -14.48 -0.64 -18.79
CA SER A 460 -15.87 -0.25 -18.51
C SER A 460 -16.06 1.27 -18.48
N VAL A 461 -15.16 2.00 -17.81
CA VAL A 461 -15.18 3.47 -17.76
C VAL A 461 -14.99 4.07 -19.16
N ALA A 462 -14.00 3.55 -19.92
CA ALA A 462 -13.75 4.00 -21.31
C ALA A 462 -14.99 3.76 -22.20
N HIS A 463 -15.63 2.58 -22.10
CA HIS A 463 -16.85 2.26 -22.84
C HIS A 463 -18.00 3.21 -22.50
N ALA A 464 -18.26 3.40 -21.20
CA ALA A 464 -19.33 4.29 -20.75
C ALA A 464 -19.15 5.75 -21.21
N ARG A 465 -17.91 6.22 -21.28
CA ARG A 465 -17.59 7.57 -21.78
C ARG A 465 -17.76 7.67 -23.30
N ILE A 466 -17.48 6.61 -24.05
CA ILE A 466 -17.78 6.55 -25.50
C ILE A 466 -19.30 6.56 -25.72
N ASP A 467 -20.06 5.76 -24.96
CA ASP A 467 -21.53 5.75 -25.04
C ASP A 467 -22.10 7.14 -24.75
N GLN A 468 -21.63 7.83 -23.68
CA GLN A 468 -22.02 9.20 -23.36
C GLN A 468 -21.73 10.16 -24.53
N MET A 469 -20.53 10.11 -25.10
CA MET A 469 -20.12 10.95 -26.24
C MET A 469 -21.03 10.76 -27.46
N ASN A 470 -21.47 9.50 -27.69
CA ASN A 470 -22.34 9.13 -28.80
C ASN A 470 -23.85 9.40 -28.52
N GLY A 471 -24.20 9.92 -27.34
CA GLY A 471 -25.59 10.24 -26.95
C GLY A 471 -26.33 9.10 -26.27
N ASP A 472 -25.72 7.95 -26.01
CA ASP A 472 -26.31 6.81 -25.24
C ASP A 472 -25.78 6.75 -23.79
N ALA A 473 -25.86 7.86 -23.08
CA ALA A 473 -25.43 7.92 -21.67
C ALA A 473 -26.17 6.89 -20.77
N GLN A 474 -27.38 6.48 -21.15
CA GLN A 474 -28.13 5.45 -20.40
C GLN A 474 -27.48 4.07 -20.52
N SER A 475 -26.87 3.71 -21.64
CA SER A 475 -26.05 2.50 -21.77
C SER A 475 -24.83 2.58 -20.86
N GLY A 476 -24.13 3.73 -20.87
CA GLY A 476 -22.99 3.98 -19.99
C GLY A 476 -23.33 3.82 -18.50
N VAL A 477 -24.50 4.31 -18.07
CA VAL A 477 -24.98 4.12 -16.67
C VAL A 477 -25.05 2.64 -16.31
N ARG A 478 -25.68 1.79 -17.15
CA ARG A 478 -25.78 0.34 -16.89
C ARG A 478 -24.41 -0.36 -16.80
N VAL A 479 -23.46 0.08 -17.62
CA VAL A 479 -22.09 -0.44 -17.57
C VAL A 479 -21.42 -0.08 -16.24
N LEU A 480 -21.51 1.19 -15.82
CA LEU A 480 -20.87 1.68 -14.61
C LEU A 480 -21.51 1.18 -13.32
N GLU A 481 -22.83 0.92 -13.30
CA GLU A 481 -23.50 0.27 -12.17
C GLU A 481 -22.90 -1.12 -11.90
N ARG A 482 -22.68 -1.93 -12.95
CA ARG A 482 -22.03 -3.24 -12.81
C ARG A 482 -20.56 -3.09 -12.41
N SER A 483 -19.84 -2.12 -12.99
CA SER A 483 -18.43 -1.89 -12.71
C SER A 483 -18.20 -1.38 -11.27
N ALA A 484 -19.14 -0.59 -10.72
CA ALA A 484 -19.11 -0.20 -9.31
C ALA A 484 -19.19 -1.41 -8.38
N GLY A 485 -20.06 -2.39 -8.71
CA GLY A 485 -20.10 -3.66 -7.97
C GLY A 485 -18.82 -4.50 -8.10
N GLN A 486 -18.14 -4.44 -9.25
CA GLN A 486 -16.82 -5.08 -9.43
C GLN A 486 -15.77 -4.40 -8.57
N GLN A 487 -15.75 -3.06 -8.49
CA GLN A 487 -14.85 -2.33 -7.59
C GLN A 487 -15.13 -2.68 -6.13
N ASP A 488 -16.40 -2.76 -5.74
CA ASP A 488 -16.78 -3.16 -4.37
C ASP A 488 -16.29 -4.57 -4.01
N ALA A 489 -16.12 -5.46 -5.00
CA ALA A 489 -15.63 -6.82 -4.81
C ALA A 489 -14.10 -6.94 -4.75
N MET A 490 -13.35 -5.87 -4.98
CA MET A 490 -11.88 -5.89 -4.89
C MET A 490 -11.43 -6.06 -3.43
N ASN A 491 -10.31 -6.75 -3.24
CA ASN A 491 -9.69 -6.89 -1.92
C ASN A 491 -9.07 -5.56 -1.46
N TYR A 492 -8.81 -5.48 -0.15
CA TYR A 492 -8.08 -4.36 0.43
C TYR A 492 -6.68 -4.23 -0.20
N ASP A 493 -6.33 -3.01 -0.59
CA ASP A 493 -4.99 -2.61 -1.05
C ASP A 493 -4.86 -1.09 -0.81
N GLU A 494 -3.71 -0.61 -0.41
CA GLU A 494 -3.55 0.80 -0.12
C GLU A 494 -2.22 1.33 -0.70
N PRO A 495 -2.28 2.29 -1.63
CA PRO A 495 -3.51 2.82 -2.24
C PRO A 495 -4.29 1.75 -3.00
N PRO A 496 -5.62 1.91 -3.16
CA PRO A 496 -6.43 0.96 -3.91
C PRO A 496 -5.87 0.71 -5.32
N TYR A 497 -5.95 -0.52 -5.78
CA TYR A 497 -5.43 -0.90 -7.11
C TYR A 497 -6.08 -0.09 -8.23
N TRP A 498 -7.35 0.25 -8.06
CA TRP A 498 -8.07 1.27 -8.82
C TRP A 498 -8.36 2.47 -7.92
N MET A 499 -7.62 3.56 -8.09
CA MET A 499 -7.58 4.71 -7.18
C MET A 499 -8.80 5.63 -7.26
N VAL A 500 -9.62 5.52 -8.29
CA VAL A 500 -10.73 6.43 -8.55
C VAL A 500 -12.06 5.69 -8.40
N PRO A 501 -13.00 6.21 -7.61
CA PRO A 501 -14.29 5.56 -7.48
C PRO A 501 -15.04 5.52 -8.81
N VAL A 502 -15.46 4.33 -9.26
CA VAL A 502 -16.33 4.18 -10.45
C VAL A 502 -17.62 4.99 -10.29
N ARG A 503 -18.11 5.09 -9.06
CA ARG A 503 -19.29 5.88 -8.71
C ARG A 503 -19.15 7.36 -9.04
N GLN A 504 -17.96 7.89 -9.10
CA GLN A 504 -17.67 9.25 -9.52
C GLN A 504 -18.08 9.46 -11.00
N THR A 505 -17.61 8.59 -11.91
CA THR A 505 -17.99 8.63 -13.32
C THR A 505 -19.49 8.34 -13.53
N LEU A 506 -20.03 7.38 -12.78
CA LEU A 506 -21.46 7.08 -12.80
C LEU A 506 -22.31 8.31 -12.42
N ALA A 507 -21.92 9.02 -11.38
CA ALA A 507 -22.62 10.22 -10.95
C ALA A 507 -22.57 11.33 -12.02
N ALA A 508 -21.43 11.51 -12.71
CA ALA A 508 -21.33 12.48 -13.79
C ALA A 508 -22.34 12.18 -14.94
N LEU A 509 -22.45 10.90 -15.34
CA LEU A 509 -23.43 10.50 -16.35
C LEU A 509 -24.89 10.72 -15.87
N LEU A 510 -25.17 10.43 -14.62
CA LEU A 510 -26.50 10.65 -14.03
C LEU A 510 -26.86 12.14 -13.99
N ILE A 511 -25.89 13.01 -13.66
CA ILE A 511 -26.08 14.47 -13.68
C ILE A 511 -26.38 14.95 -15.11
N ASP A 512 -25.67 14.47 -16.11
CA ASP A 512 -25.91 14.82 -17.51
C ASP A 512 -27.29 14.38 -18.02
N LEU A 513 -27.80 13.27 -17.48
CA LEU A 513 -29.16 12.78 -17.76
C LEU A 513 -30.26 13.48 -16.95
N GLY A 514 -29.94 14.46 -16.11
CA GLY A 514 -30.90 15.13 -15.24
C GLY A 514 -31.39 14.27 -14.06
N ARG A 515 -30.75 13.13 -13.80
CA ARG A 515 -31.10 12.17 -12.72
C ARG A 515 -30.39 12.54 -11.42
N TYR A 516 -30.64 13.76 -10.92
CA TYR A 516 -29.88 14.37 -9.83
C TYR A 516 -29.96 13.59 -8.51
N ASP A 517 -31.17 13.13 -8.13
CA ASP A 517 -31.34 12.35 -6.88
C ASP A 517 -30.59 11.02 -6.92
N ASN A 518 -30.50 10.37 -8.08
CA ASN A 518 -29.71 9.16 -8.26
C ASN A 518 -28.20 9.49 -8.15
N ALA A 519 -27.74 10.59 -8.74
CA ALA A 519 -26.36 11.01 -8.63
C ALA A 519 -25.96 11.32 -7.18
N ILE A 520 -26.79 12.03 -6.43
CA ILE A 520 -26.61 12.33 -5.02
C ILE A 520 -26.47 11.02 -4.22
N LYS A 521 -27.39 10.07 -4.41
CA LYS A 521 -27.33 8.75 -3.75
C LYS A 521 -26.01 8.03 -4.04
N VAL A 522 -25.58 8.00 -5.31
CA VAL A 522 -24.35 7.32 -5.74
C VAL A 522 -23.11 7.99 -5.14
N LEU A 523 -23.11 9.33 -5.00
CA LEU A 523 -21.99 10.07 -4.42
C LEU A 523 -21.90 9.86 -2.90
N HIS A 524 -23.02 9.82 -2.19
CA HIS A 524 -23.03 9.43 -0.78
C HIS A 524 -22.54 8.00 -0.57
N ALA A 525 -22.96 7.08 -1.44
CA ALA A 525 -22.43 5.72 -1.45
C ALA A 525 -20.90 5.68 -1.64
N SER A 526 -20.37 6.54 -2.52
CA SER A 526 -18.90 6.66 -2.72
C SER A 526 -18.19 7.17 -1.47
N LEU A 527 -18.81 8.09 -0.73
CA LEU A 527 -18.27 8.64 0.53
C LEU A 527 -18.43 7.68 1.73
N GLY A 528 -19.21 6.59 1.58
CA GLY A 528 -19.52 5.67 2.69
C GLY A 528 -20.55 6.21 3.68
N ASN A 529 -21.41 7.15 3.24
CA ASN A 529 -22.40 7.83 4.10
C ASN A 529 -23.79 7.19 4.07
N ASP A 530 -24.02 6.20 3.20
CA ASP A 530 -25.37 5.65 2.92
C ASP A 530 -25.67 4.37 3.70
N ASP A 531 -24.64 3.63 4.12
CA ASP A 531 -24.78 2.36 4.83
C ASP A 531 -23.61 2.16 5.80
N PRO A 532 -23.87 2.13 7.12
CA PRO A 532 -22.82 1.87 8.12
C PRO A 532 -22.23 0.45 8.03
N ASN A 533 -22.94 -0.49 7.37
CA ASN A 533 -22.47 -1.85 7.14
C ASN A 533 -21.81 -2.03 5.75
N ARG A 534 -21.65 -0.95 4.99
CA ARG A 534 -20.94 -1.01 3.72
C ARG A 534 -19.53 -1.52 3.92
N ASP A 535 -19.07 -2.32 2.98
CA ASP A 535 -17.69 -2.76 2.88
C ASP A 535 -16.73 -1.55 2.97
N LEU A 536 -15.88 -1.57 3.99
CA LEU A 536 -14.97 -0.47 4.31
C LEU A 536 -13.97 -0.18 3.21
N TYR A 537 -13.63 -1.20 2.40
CA TYR A 537 -12.61 -1.08 1.36
C TYR A 537 -13.08 -0.27 0.14
N THR A 538 -14.39 -0.03 0.04
CA THR A 538 -15.02 0.69 -1.08
C THR A 538 -15.45 2.11 -0.75
N SER A 539 -15.21 2.55 0.50
CA SER A 539 -15.52 3.91 0.94
C SER A 539 -14.35 4.84 0.69
N PHE A 540 -14.57 5.86 -0.13
CA PHE A 540 -13.60 6.91 -0.42
C PHE A 540 -13.98 8.18 0.35
N LYS A 541 -13.88 8.11 1.68
CA LYS A 541 -14.16 9.27 2.57
C LYS A 541 -13.30 10.46 2.14
N GLY A 542 -13.82 11.66 2.27
CA GLY A 542 -13.07 12.88 1.96
C GLY A 542 -12.78 13.11 0.47
N ASN A 543 -13.38 12.38 -0.47
CA ASN A 543 -13.16 12.53 -1.91
C ASN A 543 -13.68 13.88 -2.44
N GLY A 544 -12.79 14.77 -2.89
CA GLY A 544 -13.10 16.08 -3.45
C GLY A 544 -14.02 16.03 -4.68
N TRP A 545 -13.86 15.02 -5.54
CA TRP A 545 -14.73 14.84 -6.71
C TRP A 545 -16.16 14.49 -6.31
N ALA A 546 -16.35 13.73 -5.22
CA ALA A 546 -17.69 13.43 -4.74
C ALA A 546 -18.37 14.69 -4.20
N TYR A 547 -17.66 15.55 -3.47
CA TYR A 547 -18.20 16.84 -3.01
C TYR A 547 -18.48 17.79 -4.17
N PHE A 548 -17.62 17.82 -5.18
CA PHE A 548 -17.87 18.56 -6.40
C PHE A 548 -19.15 18.06 -7.11
N GLY A 549 -19.26 16.75 -7.30
CA GLY A 549 -20.42 16.12 -7.92
C GLY A 549 -21.73 16.41 -7.16
N LEU A 550 -21.72 16.33 -5.81
CA LEU A 550 -22.85 16.71 -4.95
C LEU A 550 -23.25 18.16 -5.18
N THR A 551 -22.30 19.08 -5.17
CA THR A 551 -22.52 20.49 -5.44
C THR A 551 -23.19 20.70 -6.81
N GLN A 552 -22.64 20.06 -7.86
CA GLN A 552 -23.20 20.14 -9.21
C GLN A 552 -24.60 19.54 -9.35
N ALA A 553 -24.87 18.43 -8.67
CA ALA A 553 -26.18 17.78 -8.69
C ALA A 553 -27.24 18.66 -8.02
N TYR A 554 -26.94 19.25 -6.86
CA TYR A 554 -27.86 20.15 -6.15
C TYR A 554 -28.09 21.45 -6.90
N GLU A 555 -27.06 22.08 -7.46
CA GLU A 555 -27.17 23.30 -8.25
C GLU A 555 -28.06 23.10 -9.49
N ARG A 556 -27.87 21.98 -10.23
CA ARG A 556 -28.68 21.67 -11.41
C ARG A 556 -30.11 21.22 -11.08
N LYS A 557 -30.35 20.69 -9.85
CA LYS A 557 -31.69 20.39 -9.35
C LYS A 557 -32.49 21.67 -9.03
N GLY A 558 -31.79 22.78 -8.79
CA GLY A 558 -32.37 24.08 -8.37
C GLY A 558 -32.29 24.21 -6.84
N ILE A 559 -31.46 25.14 -6.40
CA ILE A 559 -31.19 25.36 -4.96
C ILE A 559 -32.45 25.73 -4.19
N GLU A 560 -33.36 26.48 -4.84
CA GLU A 560 -34.65 26.88 -4.32
C GLU A 560 -35.62 25.71 -4.09
N ASN A 561 -35.40 24.57 -4.74
CA ASN A 561 -36.24 23.38 -4.65
C ASN A 561 -35.73 22.35 -3.63
N LEU A 562 -34.63 22.65 -2.93
CA LEU A 562 -34.03 21.74 -1.96
C LEU A 562 -34.82 21.69 -0.66
N THR A 563 -35.01 20.50 -0.13
CA THR A 563 -35.49 20.33 1.25
C THR A 563 -34.46 20.87 2.25
N PRO A 564 -34.85 21.18 3.51
CA PRO A 564 -33.91 21.66 4.52
C PRO A 564 -32.69 20.73 4.69
N GLY A 565 -32.89 19.40 4.73
CA GLY A 565 -31.79 18.42 4.83
C GLY A 565 -30.89 18.41 3.59
N GLN A 566 -31.46 18.52 2.39
CA GLN A 566 -30.68 18.63 1.15
C GLN A 566 -29.89 19.94 1.08
N ARG A 567 -30.42 21.01 1.67
CA ARG A 567 -29.73 22.31 1.76
C ARG A 567 -28.54 22.23 2.69
N GLU A 568 -28.72 21.60 3.84
CA GLU A 568 -27.62 21.35 4.80
C GLU A 568 -26.52 20.48 4.17
N ASP A 569 -26.88 19.43 3.46
CA ASP A 569 -25.94 18.56 2.75
C ASP A 569 -25.18 19.32 1.64
N TYR A 570 -25.88 20.14 0.84
CA TYR A 570 -25.27 21.00 -0.16
C TYR A 570 -24.26 21.98 0.46
N ASP A 571 -24.62 22.65 1.54
CA ASP A 571 -23.74 23.59 2.22
C ASP A 571 -22.53 22.88 2.85
N GLY A 572 -22.74 21.67 3.39
CA GLY A 572 -21.67 20.79 3.86
C GLY A 572 -20.71 20.37 2.74
N ALA A 573 -21.24 19.93 1.61
CA ALA A 573 -20.43 19.53 0.44
C ALA A 573 -19.60 20.71 -0.09
N ARG A 574 -20.19 21.93 -0.17
CA ARG A 574 -19.47 23.14 -0.57
C ARG A 574 -18.35 23.52 0.38
N LYS A 575 -18.58 23.39 1.69
CA LYS A 575 -17.57 23.67 2.70
C LYS A 575 -16.38 22.73 2.55
N ARG A 576 -16.64 21.43 2.41
CA ARG A 576 -15.58 20.42 2.19
C ARG A 576 -14.86 20.63 0.87
N LEU A 577 -15.57 20.99 -0.19
CA LEU A 577 -14.97 21.30 -1.49
C LEU A 577 -14.00 22.48 -1.40
N ALA A 578 -14.35 23.53 -0.63
CA ALA A 578 -13.50 24.70 -0.44
C ALA A 578 -12.18 24.40 0.30
N GLU A 579 -12.12 23.32 1.09
CA GLU A 579 -10.87 22.85 1.73
C GLU A 579 -9.87 22.33 0.68
N TYR A 580 -10.35 21.65 -0.39
CA TYR A 580 -9.51 21.11 -1.46
C TYR A 580 -9.27 22.10 -2.60
N CYS A 581 -10.29 22.89 -2.93
CA CYS A 581 -10.31 23.85 -4.03
C CYS A 581 -10.66 25.25 -3.52
N PRO A 582 -9.77 25.93 -2.81
CA PRO A 582 -10.04 27.28 -2.31
C PRO A 582 -10.25 28.25 -3.48
N PRO A 583 -11.16 29.27 -3.35
CA PRO A 583 -11.46 30.22 -4.41
C PRO A 583 -10.26 31.06 -4.88
N ALA A 584 -9.28 31.25 -4.01
CA ALA A 584 -8.01 31.91 -4.33
C ALA A 584 -6.86 30.97 -3.92
N GLY A 585 -6.10 30.46 -4.90
CA GLY A 585 -4.96 29.60 -4.59
C GLY A 585 -4.69 28.53 -5.64
N ARG A 586 -4.59 27.29 -5.20
CA ARG A 586 -4.17 26.12 -6.02
C ARG A 586 -5.14 25.85 -7.17
N ALA A 587 -4.60 25.51 -8.34
CA ALA A 587 -5.39 25.10 -9.49
C ALA A 587 -6.10 23.77 -9.21
N CYS A 588 -7.43 23.78 -9.40
CA CYS A 588 -8.27 22.61 -9.18
C CYS A 588 -8.72 21.99 -10.51
N ALA A 589 -8.62 20.67 -10.62
CA ALA A 589 -8.96 19.92 -11.83
C ALA A 589 -10.43 19.49 -11.91
N LEU A 590 -11.20 19.67 -10.84
CA LEU A 590 -12.56 19.11 -10.69
C LEU A 590 -13.50 19.59 -11.80
N SER A 591 -14.05 18.65 -12.56
CA SER A 591 -15.02 18.89 -13.62
C SER A 591 -15.78 17.62 -13.97
N LEU A 592 -17.01 17.71 -14.47
CA LEU A 592 -17.84 16.55 -14.82
C LEU A 592 -17.24 15.70 -15.96
N ASP A 593 -16.52 16.31 -16.88
CA ASP A 593 -15.88 15.62 -18.00
C ASP A 593 -14.64 14.82 -17.58
N ARG A 594 -14.09 15.08 -16.38
CA ARG A 594 -12.98 14.34 -15.77
C ARG A 594 -13.45 13.34 -14.70
N MET A 595 -14.65 13.55 -14.13
CA MET A 595 -15.27 12.57 -13.23
C MET A 595 -15.59 11.28 -13.99
#